data_20667486261a9dd8db35c55e420b8cd9
#
_entry.id   20667486261a9dd8db35c55e420b8cd9
#
_cell.length_a   1.000
_cell.length_b   1.000
_cell.length_c   1.000
_cell.angle_alpha   90.00
_cell.angle_beta   90.00
_cell.angle_gamma   90.00
#
_symmetry.space_group_name_H-M   'P 1'
#
loop_
_entity.id
_entity.type
_entity.pdbx_description
1 polymer ?
#
loop_
_entity_poly.entity_id
_entity_poly.type
_entity_poly.pdbx_seq_one_letter_code
_entity_poly.pdbx_strand_id
1 'polypeptide(L)'
;SASYRDALLDIFTVDWLNPWLGQGSGYHFSWYIPGGATIHSIDNFYVANYIRYGYPGLVVYGLLILQAVGEMVRCGIQKKDRTMLSLALAVCGYFLNLWWMDTLQTIKYAYFPIALFQVISREKWENMSDLQHKAVHRYIR
;
A
#
# COMPACT_ATOMS: atom_id res chain seq x y z
N SER A 1 9.56 3.05 24.31
CA SER A 1 9.38 3.34 22.89
C SER A 1 10.34 2.59 21.97
N ALA A 2 11.69 2.62 22.15
CA ALA A 2 12.59 1.79 21.33
C ALA A 2 12.42 0.30 21.64
N SER A 3 12.41 -0.07 22.91
CA SER A 3 12.19 -1.45 23.39
C SER A 3 10.88 -2.08 22.90
N TYR A 4 9.83 -1.28 22.70
CA TYR A 4 8.56 -1.72 22.12
C TYR A 4 8.70 -2.12 20.65
N ARG A 5 9.43 -1.34 19.88
CA ARG A 5 9.66 -1.64 18.44
C ARG A 5 10.54 -2.86 18.24
N ASP A 6 11.57 -2.99 19.06
CA ASP A 6 12.43 -4.17 19.04
C ASP A 6 11.63 -5.43 19.38
N ALA A 7 10.77 -5.38 20.42
CA ALA A 7 9.87 -6.47 20.78
C ALA A 7 8.83 -6.79 19.67
N LEU A 8 8.39 -5.82 18.88
CA LEU A 8 7.53 -6.09 17.72
C LEU A 8 8.25 -6.82 16.58
N LEU A 9 9.54 -6.57 16.40
CA LEU A 9 10.33 -7.29 15.39
C LEU A 9 10.62 -8.73 15.79
N ASP A 10 10.68 -9.04 17.08
CA ASP A 10 10.84 -10.40 17.58
C ASP A 10 9.67 -11.31 17.18
N ILE A 11 8.51 -10.74 16.83
CA ILE A 11 7.33 -11.49 16.36
C ILE A 11 7.62 -12.33 15.10
N PHE A 12 8.57 -11.91 14.26
CA PHE A 12 8.95 -12.69 13.07
C PHE A 12 9.70 -13.98 13.40
N THR A 13 10.15 -14.14 14.63
CA THR A 13 10.93 -15.30 15.09
C THR A 13 10.19 -16.22 16.06
N VAL A 14 8.92 -15.91 16.39
CA VAL A 14 8.16 -16.71 17.37
C VAL A 14 7.59 -17.98 16.76
N ASP A 15 7.70 -19.09 17.49
CA ASP A 15 7.30 -20.42 17.03
C ASP A 15 5.78 -20.64 16.98
N TRP A 16 5.00 -19.86 17.75
CA TRP A 16 3.53 -20.03 17.78
C TRP A 16 2.82 -19.41 16.56
N LEU A 17 3.49 -18.57 15.82
CA LEU A 17 2.91 -17.91 14.63
C LEU A 17 3.24 -18.71 13.38
N ASN A 18 2.21 -19.17 12.68
CA ASN A 18 2.43 -19.81 11.38
C ASN A 18 2.81 -18.73 10.33
N PRO A 19 4.05 -18.75 9.81
CA PRO A 19 4.54 -17.71 8.91
C PRO A 19 3.82 -17.71 7.55
N TRP A 20 3.19 -18.81 7.16
CA TRP A 20 2.50 -18.93 5.87
C TRP A 20 1.03 -18.56 5.93
N LEU A 21 0.36 -18.85 7.03
CA LEU A 21 -1.10 -18.65 7.15
C LEU A 21 -1.46 -17.47 8.05
N GLY A 22 -0.55 -17.05 8.93
CA GLY A 22 -0.86 -16.12 10.00
C GLY A 22 -1.87 -16.70 10.99
N GLN A 23 -2.52 -15.83 11.74
CA GLN A 23 -3.53 -16.18 12.77
C GLN A 23 -4.97 -15.85 12.33
N GLY A 24 -5.13 -15.26 11.14
CA GLY A 24 -6.42 -14.84 10.63
C GLY A 24 -6.84 -13.42 11.08
N SER A 25 -7.86 -12.90 10.41
CA SER A 25 -8.32 -11.51 10.61
C SER A 25 -9.00 -11.26 11.96
N GLY A 26 -9.50 -12.29 12.60
CA GLY A 26 -10.17 -12.22 13.92
C GLY A 26 -9.23 -12.36 15.12
N TYR A 27 -7.94 -12.47 14.89
CA TYR A 27 -6.99 -12.66 15.99
C TYR A 27 -6.85 -11.39 16.84
N HIS A 28 -7.04 -11.52 18.15
CA HIS A 28 -6.79 -10.47 19.12
C HIS A 28 -5.35 -10.59 19.63
N PHE A 29 -4.53 -9.62 19.25
CA PHE A 29 -3.13 -9.60 19.62
C PHE A 29 -2.94 -9.29 21.10
N SER A 30 -2.16 -10.12 21.76
CA SER A 30 -1.69 -9.91 23.13
C SER A 30 -0.28 -10.47 23.27
N TRP A 31 0.68 -9.61 23.50
CA TRP A 31 2.09 -9.96 23.63
C TRP A 31 2.64 -9.51 24.98
N TYR A 32 3.25 -10.44 25.71
CA TYR A 32 3.88 -10.13 26.98
C TYR A 32 5.35 -9.80 26.77
N ILE A 33 5.75 -8.59 27.17
CA ILE A 33 7.16 -8.19 27.16
C ILE A 33 7.80 -8.61 28.49
N PRO A 34 8.98 -9.26 28.49
CA PRO A 34 9.74 -9.48 29.68
C PRO A 34 10.02 -8.15 30.40
N GLY A 35 9.46 -7.98 31.60
CA GLY A 35 9.45 -6.71 32.33
C GLY A 35 8.08 -6.23 32.78
N GLY A 36 7.00 -6.96 32.44
CA GLY A 36 5.67 -6.82 33.03
C GLY A 36 4.64 -6.03 32.25
N ALA A 37 4.95 -5.58 31.02
CA ALA A 37 3.98 -4.91 30.18
C ALA A 37 3.36 -5.86 29.14
N THR A 38 2.03 -5.81 29.00
CA THR A 38 1.33 -6.53 27.94
C THR A 38 0.96 -5.54 26.83
N ILE A 39 1.37 -5.85 25.60
CA ILE A 39 1.01 -5.08 24.42
C ILE A 39 -0.28 -5.65 23.85
N HIS A 40 -1.28 -4.80 23.68
CA HIS A 40 -2.58 -5.14 23.10
C HIS A 40 -2.82 -4.50 21.74
N SER A 41 -1.94 -3.58 21.29
CA SER A 41 -2.02 -2.95 19.98
C SER A 41 -0.70 -3.12 19.23
N ILE A 42 -0.80 -3.12 17.91
CA ILE A 42 0.35 -3.22 17.02
C ILE A 42 0.40 -1.92 16.22
N ASP A 43 1.38 -1.08 16.54
CA ASP A 43 1.54 0.23 15.89
C ASP A 43 2.42 0.14 14.61
N ASN A 44 2.32 -0.98 13.92
CA ASN A 44 3.04 -1.22 12.68
C ASN A 44 2.16 -2.05 11.73
N PHE A 45 1.77 -1.45 10.63
CA PHE A 45 0.90 -2.08 9.64
C PHE A 45 1.49 -3.39 9.08
N TYR A 46 2.77 -3.43 8.81
CA TYR A 46 3.42 -4.60 8.21
C TYR A 46 3.45 -5.79 9.18
N VAL A 47 3.74 -5.52 10.45
CA VAL A 47 3.68 -6.53 11.51
C VAL A 47 2.25 -7.02 11.71
N ALA A 48 1.27 -6.11 11.76
CA ALA A 48 -0.15 -6.47 11.89
C ALA A 48 -0.63 -7.34 10.71
N ASN A 49 -0.19 -7.01 9.50
CA ASN A 49 -0.52 -7.77 8.29
C ASN A 49 0.14 -9.16 8.29
N TYR A 50 1.40 -9.25 8.75
CA TYR A 50 2.11 -10.50 8.89
C TYR A 50 1.43 -11.43 9.90
N ILE A 51 1.05 -10.91 11.08
CA ILE A 51 0.35 -11.70 12.09
C ILE A 51 -0.96 -12.26 11.57
N ARG A 52 -1.71 -11.47 10.77
CA ARG A 52 -3.02 -11.89 10.25
C ARG A 52 -2.93 -12.84 9.08
N TYR A 53 -2.05 -12.57 8.13
CA TYR A 53 -2.05 -13.24 6.82
C TYR A 53 -0.71 -13.91 6.47
N GLY A 54 0.29 -13.86 7.35
CA GLY A 54 1.62 -14.39 7.11
C GLY A 54 2.39 -13.68 5.98
N TYR A 55 3.42 -14.35 5.47
CA TYR A 55 4.20 -13.87 4.32
C TYR A 55 3.36 -13.63 3.06
N PRO A 56 2.37 -14.49 2.70
CA PRO A 56 1.53 -14.22 1.55
C PRO A 56 0.82 -12.87 1.61
N GLY A 57 0.33 -12.47 2.80
CA GLY A 57 -0.28 -11.16 3.00
C GLY A 57 0.70 -10.02 2.73
N LEU A 58 1.93 -10.09 3.24
CA LEU A 58 2.97 -9.09 2.98
C LEU A 58 3.32 -9.01 1.51
N VAL A 59 3.48 -10.16 0.84
CA VAL A 59 3.83 -10.21 -0.59
C VAL A 59 2.72 -9.60 -1.45
N VAL A 60 1.47 -9.99 -1.22
CA VAL A 60 0.33 -9.46 -1.99
C VAL A 60 0.20 -7.95 -1.82
N TYR A 61 0.27 -7.43 -0.60
CA TYR A 61 0.22 -5.99 -0.36
C TYR A 61 1.41 -5.27 -0.96
N GLY A 62 2.62 -5.82 -0.84
CA GLY A 62 3.82 -5.27 -1.44
C GLY A 62 3.70 -5.16 -2.98
N LEU A 63 3.21 -6.21 -3.62
CA LEU A 63 2.98 -6.23 -5.06
C LEU A 63 1.91 -5.22 -5.50
N LEU A 64 0.81 -5.10 -4.77
CA LEU A 64 -0.23 -4.11 -5.06
C LEU A 64 0.30 -2.68 -5.00
N ILE A 65 1.11 -2.38 -3.98
CA ILE A 65 1.73 -1.06 -3.83
C ILE A 65 2.70 -0.80 -4.98
N LEU A 66 3.60 -1.75 -5.25
CA LEU A 66 4.59 -1.63 -6.32
C LEU A 66 3.94 -1.46 -7.68
N GLN A 67 2.87 -2.21 -7.96
CA GLN A 67 2.10 -2.06 -9.18
C GLN A 67 1.47 -0.68 -9.28
N ALA A 68 0.77 -0.23 -8.24
CA ALA A 68 0.10 1.08 -8.24
C ALA A 68 1.09 2.22 -8.43
N VAL A 69 2.19 2.22 -7.69
CA VAL A 69 3.25 3.24 -7.80
C VAL A 69 3.94 3.15 -9.16
N GLY A 70 4.26 1.94 -9.62
CA GLY A 70 4.90 1.71 -10.91
C GLY A 70 4.08 2.26 -12.08
N GLU A 71 2.78 2.03 -12.09
CA GLU A 71 1.88 2.57 -13.11
C GLU A 71 1.78 4.10 -13.05
N MET A 72 1.72 4.69 -11.84
CA MET A 72 1.71 6.15 -11.67
C MET A 72 3.01 6.79 -12.19
N VAL A 73 4.16 6.22 -11.84
CA VAL A 73 5.47 6.68 -12.29
C VAL A 73 5.60 6.55 -13.81
N ARG A 74 5.24 5.38 -14.35
CA ARG A 74 5.27 5.12 -15.79
C ARG A 74 4.42 6.13 -16.56
N CYS A 75 3.17 6.33 -16.13
CA CYS A 75 2.28 7.34 -16.70
C CYS A 75 2.86 8.75 -16.58
N GLY A 76 3.40 9.10 -15.43
CA GLY A 76 3.99 10.41 -15.16
C GLY A 76 5.17 10.71 -16.08
N ILE A 77 6.07 9.75 -16.27
CA ILE A 77 7.24 9.89 -17.15
C ILE A 77 6.82 9.95 -18.62
N GLN A 78 5.98 9.00 -19.08
CA GLN A 78 5.57 8.94 -20.49
C GLN A 78 4.77 10.16 -20.94
N LYS A 79 3.89 10.65 -20.08
CA LYS A 79 3.01 11.80 -20.39
C LYS A 79 3.58 13.14 -19.91
N LYS A 80 4.77 13.15 -19.31
CA LYS A 80 5.39 14.34 -18.67
C LYS A 80 4.42 15.03 -17.70
N ASP A 81 3.63 14.25 -16.98
CA ASP A 81 2.58 14.72 -16.08
C ASP A 81 3.07 14.75 -14.64
N ARG A 82 3.31 15.95 -14.13
CA ARG A 82 3.77 16.18 -12.77
C ARG A 82 2.75 15.73 -11.72
N THR A 83 1.46 15.79 -12.03
CA THR A 83 0.40 15.35 -11.11
C THR A 83 0.50 13.86 -10.81
N MET A 84 0.76 13.04 -11.84
CA MET A 84 0.94 11.60 -11.68
C MET A 84 2.18 11.26 -10.83
N LEU A 85 3.28 11.98 -11.04
CA LEU A 85 4.48 11.81 -10.22
C LEU A 85 4.26 12.24 -8.77
N SER A 86 3.50 13.32 -8.54
CA SER A 86 3.15 13.76 -7.19
C SER A 86 2.26 12.75 -6.47
N LEU A 87 1.30 12.13 -7.17
CA LEU A 87 0.48 11.06 -6.62
C LEU A 87 1.31 9.83 -6.26
N ALA A 88 2.24 9.42 -7.12
CA ALA A 88 3.16 8.32 -6.84
C ALA A 88 3.99 8.60 -5.57
N LEU A 89 4.54 9.81 -5.45
CA LEU A 89 5.31 10.23 -4.28
C LEU A 89 4.45 10.23 -3.00
N ALA A 90 3.21 10.71 -3.08
CA ALA A 90 2.27 10.72 -1.97
C ALA A 90 1.94 9.29 -1.50
N VAL A 91 1.70 8.36 -2.43
CA VAL A 91 1.46 6.95 -2.11
C VAL A 91 2.69 6.32 -1.46
N CYS A 92 3.90 6.53 -2.02
CA CYS A 92 5.14 6.05 -1.41
C CYS A 92 5.34 6.59 0.00
N GLY A 93 5.19 7.89 0.20
CA GLY A 93 5.32 8.53 1.50
C GLY A 93 4.32 8.00 2.53
N TYR A 94 3.08 7.76 2.09
CA TYR A 94 2.06 7.16 2.93
C TYR A 94 2.46 5.74 3.39
N PHE A 95 2.91 4.88 2.47
CA PHE A 95 3.31 3.52 2.83
C PHE A 95 4.57 3.48 3.69
N LEU A 96 5.52 4.38 3.50
CA LEU A 96 6.65 4.53 4.42
C LEU A 96 6.16 4.91 5.82
N ASN A 97 5.15 5.75 5.92
CA ASN A 97 4.61 6.18 7.21
C ASN A 97 3.86 5.07 7.96
N LEU A 98 3.34 4.07 7.26
CA LEU A 98 2.70 2.88 7.87
C LEU A 98 3.68 2.01 8.71
N TRP A 99 4.98 2.23 8.60
CA TRP A 99 5.97 1.62 9.48
C TRP A 99 5.87 2.14 10.93
N TRP A 100 5.41 3.37 11.10
CA TRP A 100 5.30 4.02 12.42
C TRP A 100 3.86 4.14 12.93
N MET A 101 2.90 3.82 12.09
CA MET A 101 1.48 3.94 12.45
C MET A 101 0.79 2.59 12.36
N ASP A 102 0.07 2.22 13.43
CA ASP A 102 -0.97 1.21 13.31
C ASP A 102 -2.13 1.84 12.58
N THR A 103 -2.45 1.23 11.41
CA THR A 103 -3.80 1.51 11.04
C THR A 103 -4.26 0.71 9.84
N LEU A 104 -4.75 -0.46 10.11
CA LEU A 104 -5.73 -1.07 9.22
C LEU A 104 -6.91 -0.12 8.95
N GLN A 105 -7.20 0.80 9.87
CA GLN A 105 -8.23 1.83 9.67
C GLN A 105 -7.82 2.95 8.73
N THR A 106 -6.56 3.32 8.66
CA THR A 106 -6.07 4.41 7.80
C THR A 106 -5.63 3.95 6.42
N ILE A 107 -5.44 2.66 6.19
CA ILE A 107 -5.09 2.15 4.84
C ILE A 107 -6.10 2.56 3.76
N LYS A 108 -7.36 2.78 4.15
CA LYS A 108 -8.39 3.32 3.25
C LYS A 108 -8.01 4.66 2.61
N TYR A 109 -7.18 5.46 3.27
CA TYR A 109 -6.71 6.74 2.71
C TYR A 109 -5.72 6.55 1.57
N ALA A 110 -5.00 5.43 1.51
CA ALA A 110 -4.14 5.11 0.38
C ALA A 110 -4.94 4.78 -0.90
N TYR A 111 -6.15 4.28 -0.75
CA TYR A 111 -6.99 3.97 -1.91
C TYR A 111 -7.49 5.23 -2.62
N PHE A 112 -7.59 6.36 -1.91
CA PHE A 112 -8.03 7.61 -2.52
C PHE A 112 -7.09 8.10 -3.65
N PRO A 113 -5.77 8.28 -3.43
CA PRO A 113 -4.87 8.67 -4.52
C PRO A 113 -4.76 7.61 -5.62
N ILE A 114 -4.91 6.32 -5.30
CA ILE A 114 -4.92 5.23 -6.29
C ILE A 114 -6.19 5.34 -7.17
N ALA A 115 -7.36 5.54 -6.57
CA ALA A 115 -8.60 5.74 -7.30
C ALA A 115 -8.57 7.01 -8.16
N LEU A 116 -8.06 8.12 -7.61
CA LEU A 116 -7.89 9.37 -8.34
C LEU A 116 -6.99 9.19 -9.56
N PHE A 117 -5.88 8.46 -9.41
CA PHE A 117 -5.02 8.10 -10.53
C PHE A 117 -5.78 7.36 -11.64
N GLN A 118 -6.58 6.37 -11.29
CA GLN A 118 -7.34 5.59 -12.26
C GLN A 118 -8.34 6.47 -13.04
N VAL A 119 -9.05 7.37 -12.36
CA VAL A 119 -10.00 8.30 -12.98
C VAL A 119 -9.28 9.23 -13.96
N ILE A 120 -8.24 9.93 -13.51
CA ILE A 120 -7.49 10.88 -14.36
C ILE A 120 -6.81 10.16 -15.54
N SER A 121 -6.31 8.95 -15.30
CA SER A 121 -5.68 8.14 -16.35
C SER A 121 -6.70 7.76 -17.43
N ARG A 122 -7.91 7.38 -17.05
CA ARG A 122 -9.00 6.99 -17.95
C ARG A 122 -9.51 8.16 -18.77
N GLU A 123 -9.81 9.30 -18.17
CA GLU A 123 -10.24 10.50 -18.89
C GLU A 123 -9.23 10.96 -19.96
N LYS A 124 -7.95 10.88 -19.65
CA LYS A 124 -6.90 11.20 -20.62
C LYS A 124 -6.84 10.22 -21.79
N TRP A 125 -7.14 8.95 -21.58
CA TRP A 125 -7.22 7.97 -22.67
C TRP A 125 -8.42 8.23 -23.57
N GLU A 126 -9.58 8.49 -23.02
CA GLU A 126 -10.80 8.80 -23.78
C GLU A 126 -10.61 10.06 -24.64
N ASN A 127 -10.06 11.14 -24.09
CA ASN A 127 -9.77 12.37 -24.83
C ASN A 127 -8.74 12.16 -25.95
N MET A 128 -7.73 11.31 -25.76
CA MET A 128 -6.76 11.02 -26.83
C MET A 128 -7.36 10.17 -27.95
N SER A 129 -8.21 9.22 -27.64
CA SER A 129 -8.91 8.42 -28.66
C SER A 129 -9.83 9.27 -29.50
N ASP A 130 -10.56 10.20 -28.91
CA ASP A 130 -11.42 11.15 -29.61
C ASP A 130 -10.64 12.09 -30.55
N LEU A 131 -9.47 12.55 -30.10
CA LEU A 131 -8.62 13.40 -30.93
C LEU A 131 -8.04 12.62 -32.12
N GLN A 132 -7.67 11.37 -31.93
CA GLN A 132 -7.21 10.50 -33.02
C GLN A 132 -8.33 10.23 -34.03
N HIS A 133 -9.53 9.92 -33.55
CA HIS A 133 -10.69 9.76 -34.45
C HIS A 133 -10.99 11.03 -35.27
N LYS A 134 -10.97 12.19 -34.63
CA LYS A 134 -11.17 13.47 -35.32
C LYS A 134 -10.06 13.78 -36.31
N ALA A 135 -8.81 13.42 -36.03
CA ALA A 135 -7.68 13.60 -36.94
C ALA A 135 -7.84 12.72 -38.19
N VAL A 136 -8.15 11.44 -38.01
CA VAL A 136 -8.35 10.48 -39.13
C VAL A 136 -9.51 10.97 -40.04
N HIS A 137 -10.61 11.42 -39.48
CA HIS A 137 -11.74 11.94 -40.27
C HIS A 137 -11.43 13.20 -41.08
N ARG A 138 -10.43 14.01 -40.64
CA ARG A 138 -9.99 15.17 -41.42
C ARG A 138 -9.09 14.80 -42.62
N TYR A 139 -8.39 13.67 -42.56
CA TYR A 139 -7.51 13.22 -43.64
C TYR A 139 -8.26 12.48 -44.75
N ILE A 140 -9.49 12.03 -44.51
CA ILE A 140 -10.32 11.28 -45.46
C ILE A 140 -11.28 12.18 -46.24
N ARG A 141 -11.36 13.47 -45.89
CA ARG A 141 -12.10 14.49 -46.67
C ARG A 141 -11.14 15.34 -47.50
#